data_cbf1e3171474bb5bfd7ae00b688058cd
#
_entry.id   cbf1e3171474bb5bfd7ae00b688058cd
#
_cell.length_a   1.000
_cell.length_b   1.000
_cell.length_c   1.000
_cell.angle_alpha   90.00
_cell.angle_beta   90.00
_cell.angle_gamma   90.00
#
_symmetry.space_group_name_H-M   'P 1'
#
loop_
_entity.id
_entity.type
_entity.pdbx_description
1 polymer ?
#
loop_
_entity_poly.entity_id
_entity_poly.type
_entity_poly.pdbx_seq_one_letter_code
_entity_poly.pdbx_strand_id
1 'polypeptide(L)'
;MGVSKGYKYSNPPHKWTDEEKEYLKEIVLGKSYNEIASLMKDKFNYDFKTSQIKSAIKRYGLTTGRTGYFEKKLIPWNKGKKGYMGANKTSFKKGIIPKNHKPVGTERVDNREGYTKVKIGEPNRWELKHKVIYEKHHGKVEDGYTVIFLDGDNTNFDIDNLCKVSRHQLLLLNQHKLIYNNKELTGAGIEVVNLIIKTREIKKYEKKS
;
A
#
# COMPACT_ATOMS: atom_id res chain seq x y z
N MET A 1 -7.87 22.61 33.96
CA MET A 1 -9.21 23.07 33.51
C MET A 1 -9.04 23.86 32.23
N GLY A 2 -9.32 23.26 31.10
CA GLY A 2 -9.20 23.90 29.79
C GLY A 2 -10.46 24.68 29.46
N VAL A 3 -10.30 26.00 29.35
CA VAL A 3 -11.41 26.91 28.94
C VAL A 3 -11.64 26.70 27.44
N SER A 4 -12.79 26.15 27.08
CA SER A 4 -13.22 26.06 25.68
C SER A 4 -13.42 27.47 25.15
N LYS A 5 -12.60 27.89 24.16
CA LYS A 5 -12.82 29.12 23.40
C LYS A 5 -14.16 29.02 22.68
N GLY A 6 -15.19 29.69 23.22
CA GLY A 6 -16.49 29.82 22.57
C GLY A 6 -16.33 30.54 21.23
N TYR A 7 -16.64 29.89 20.14
CA TYR A 7 -16.76 30.50 18.81
C TYR A 7 -17.96 31.48 18.86
N LYS A 8 -17.69 32.80 18.90
CA LYS A 8 -18.70 33.80 18.65
C LYS A 8 -19.03 33.81 17.16
N TYR A 9 -20.22 33.30 16.82
CA TYR A 9 -20.75 33.47 15.46
C TYR A 9 -21.00 34.96 15.24
N SER A 10 -20.34 35.57 14.26
CA SER A 10 -20.44 36.99 13.93
C SER A 10 -21.82 37.39 13.37
N ASN A 11 -22.63 36.44 12.93
CA ASN A 11 -24.00 36.64 12.45
C ASN A 11 -24.90 35.51 12.98
N PRO A 12 -26.13 35.83 13.42
CA PRO A 12 -27.09 34.82 13.84
C PRO A 12 -27.45 33.90 12.67
N PRO A 13 -27.73 32.62 12.92
CA PRO A 13 -28.12 31.70 11.87
C PRO A 13 -29.43 32.17 11.20
N HIS A 14 -29.48 32.08 9.86
CA HIS A 14 -30.69 32.46 9.10
C HIS A 14 -31.90 31.64 9.56
N LYS A 15 -33.01 32.33 9.89
CA LYS A 15 -34.29 31.72 10.24
C LYS A 15 -35.09 31.50 8.97
N TRP A 16 -35.24 30.25 8.56
CA TRP A 16 -35.98 29.87 7.36
C TRP A 16 -37.48 30.14 7.54
N THR A 17 -38.07 30.91 6.65
CA THR A 17 -39.53 31.13 6.58
C THR A 17 -40.22 29.91 5.96
N ASP A 18 -41.50 29.76 6.13
CA ASP A 18 -42.22 28.63 5.56
C ASP A 18 -42.30 28.72 4.03
N GLU A 19 -42.38 29.90 3.46
CA GLU A 19 -42.30 30.15 2.01
C GLU A 19 -40.94 29.72 1.44
N GLU A 20 -39.83 30.03 2.11
CA GLU A 20 -38.51 29.60 1.70
C GLU A 20 -38.36 28.08 1.74
N LYS A 21 -38.96 27.43 2.74
CA LYS A 21 -38.93 25.96 2.85
C LYS A 21 -39.73 25.28 1.73
N GLU A 22 -40.92 25.82 1.44
CA GLU A 22 -41.75 25.26 0.35
C GLU A 22 -41.09 25.44 -0.99
N TYR A 23 -40.58 26.63 -1.27
CA TYR A 23 -39.84 26.85 -2.51
C TYR A 23 -38.59 25.97 -2.62
N LEU A 24 -37.85 25.79 -1.53
CA LEU A 24 -36.69 24.89 -1.52
C LEU A 24 -37.10 23.45 -1.87
N LYS A 25 -38.25 22.96 -1.37
CA LYS A 25 -38.78 21.61 -1.73
C LYS A 25 -39.09 21.50 -3.20
N GLU A 26 -39.61 22.53 -3.79
CA GLU A 26 -40.00 22.59 -5.21
C GLU A 26 -38.75 22.50 -6.13
N ILE A 27 -37.70 23.29 -5.81
CA ILE A 27 -36.55 23.46 -6.69
C ILE A 27 -35.41 22.48 -6.46
N VAL A 28 -35.39 21.70 -5.35
CA VAL A 28 -34.21 20.92 -4.91
C VAL A 28 -33.82 19.80 -5.84
N LEU A 29 -34.78 19.19 -6.54
CA LEU A 29 -34.56 18.00 -7.33
C LEU A 29 -33.74 18.28 -8.59
N GLY A 30 -32.72 17.51 -8.84
CA GLY A 30 -31.86 17.58 -10.02
C GLY A 30 -30.84 18.72 -10.05
N LYS A 31 -30.89 19.68 -9.12
CA LYS A 31 -30.04 20.88 -9.12
C LYS A 31 -28.84 20.77 -8.19
N SER A 32 -27.78 21.48 -8.50
CA SER A 32 -26.62 21.65 -7.63
C SER A 32 -26.91 22.67 -6.53
N TYR A 33 -26.15 22.61 -5.43
CA TYR A 33 -26.30 23.58 -4.32
C TYR A 33 -26.06 25.02 -4.75
N ASN A 34 -25.21 25.27 -5.76
CA ASN A 34 -24.98 26.61 -6.29
C ASN A 34 -26.16 27.11 -7.10
N GLU A 35 -26.75 26.28 -7.95
CA GLU A 35 -27.97 26.61 -8.72
C GLU A 35 -29.16 26.90 -7.78
N ILE A 36 -29.33 26.07 -6.74
CA ILE A 36 -30.36 26.29 -5.73
C ILE A 36 -30.14 27.64 -5.02
N ALA A 37 -28.90 27.94 -4.62
CA ALA A 37 -28.56 29.20 -3.97
C ALA A 37 -28.89 30.40 -4.87
N SER A 38 -28.59 30.33 -6.17
CA SER A 38 -28.93 31.38 -7.14
C SER A 38 -30.44 31.58 -7.25
N LEU A 39 -31.21 30.51 -7.42
CA LEU A 39 -32.66 30.57 -7.53
C LEU A 39 -33.32 31.12 -6.27
N MET A 40 -32.81 30.73 -5.10
CA MET A 40 -33.27 31.26 -3.81
C MET A 40 -32.96 32.75 -3.68
N LYS A 41 -31.78 33.19 -4.13
CA LYS A 41 -31.37 34.59 -4.13
C LYS A 41 -32.27 35.42 -5.04
N ASP A 42 -32.56 34.93 -6.24
CA ASP A 42 -33.39 35.64 -7.22
C ASP A 42 -34.84 35.84 -6.71
N LYS A 43 -35.39 34.83 -5.99
CA LYS A 43 -36.75 34.90 -5.47
C LYS A 43 -36.89 35.70 -4.18
N PHE A 44 -35.96 35.53 -3.24
CA PHE A 44 -36.08 36.12 -1.90
C PHE A 44 -35.14 37.30 -1.66
N ASN A 45 -34.34 37.70 -2.65
CA ASN A 45 -33.35 38.78 -2.57
C ASN A 45 -32.42 38.67 -1.34
N TYR A 46 -32.04 37.43 -0.96
CA TYR A 46 -31.15 37.12 0.13
C TYR A 46 -30.02 36.21 -0.36
N ASP A 47 -28.75 36.53 -0.01
CA ASP A 47 -27.58 35.82 -0.47
C ASP A 47 -27.32 34.54 0.36
N PHE A 48 -27.99 33.45 0.00
CA PHE A 48 -27.84 32.16 0.64
C PHE A 48 -26.49 31.53 0.35
N LYS A 49 -25.72 31.27 1.40
CA LYS A 49 -24.49 30.48 1.25
C LYS A 49 -24.83 29.01 0.92
N THR A 50 -24.04 28.36 0.07
CA THR A 50 -24.22 26.94 -0.28
C THR A 50 -24.21 26.02 0.95
N SER A 51 -23.48 26.40 2.01
CA SER A 51 -23.50 25.70 3.29
C SER A 51 -24.85 25.76 4.03
N GLN A 52 -25.55 26.92 3.94
CA GLN A 52 -26.87 27.07 4.49
C GLN A 52 -27.90 26.24 3.75
N ILE A 53 -27.87 26.26 2.40
CA ILE A 53 -28.69 25.41 1.53
C ILE A 53 -28.49 23.93 1.85
N LYS A 54 -27.22 23.47 1.89
CA LYS A 54 -26.88 22.07 2.25
C LYS A 54 -27.42 21.66 3.61
N SER A 55 -27.30 22.54 4.61
CA SER A 55 -27.80 22.29 5.96
C SER A 55 -29.34 22.27 6.02
N ALA A 56 -30.01 23.13 5.28
CA ALA A 56 -31.46 23.16 5.17
C ALA A 56 -32.01 21.91 4.50
N ILE A 57 -31.43 21.50 3.36
CA ILE A 57 -31.78 20.26 2.64
C ILE A 57 -31.69 19.07 3.58
N LYS A 58 -30.56 18.92 4.32
CA LYS A 58 -30.39 17.86 5.31
C LYS A 58 -31.41 17.94 6.46
N ARG A 59 -31.67 19.12 7.00
CA ARG A 59 -32.60 19.34 8.12
C ARG A 59 -34.03 19.01 7.77
N TYR A 60 -34.46 19.31 6.52
CA TYR A 60 -35.81 19.05 6.06
C TYR A 60 -35.96 17.67 5.36
N GLY A 61 -34.96 16.82 5.42
CA GLY A 61 -35.02 15.47 4.85
C GLY A 61 -35.13 15.45 3.33
N LEU A 62 -34.71 16.54 2.66
CA LEU A 62 -34.76 16.67 1.20
C LEU A 62 -33.55 16.03 0.57
N THR A 63 -33.66 15.71 -0.71
CA THR A 63 -32.53 15.21 -1.52
C THR A 63 -32.47 15.94 -2.84
N THR A 64 -31.27 16.23 -3.32
CA THR A 64 -31.08 16.76 -4.68
C THR A 64 -31.25 15.70 -5.76
N GLY A 65 -31.31 14.41 -5.40
CA GLY A 65 -31.31 13.29 -6.36
C GLY A 65 -29.99 13.08 -7.08
N ARG A 66 -28.99 13.94 -6.87
CA ARG A 66 -27.66 13.83 -7.50
C ARG A 66 -26.78 12.94 -6.66
N THR A 67 -26.50 11.76 -7.14
CA THR A 67 -25.69 10.74 -6.42
C THR A 67 -24.21 11.06 -6.38
N GLY A 68 -23.73 11.96 -7.26
CA GLY A 68 -22.29 12.21 -7.44
C GLY A 68 -21.52 11.06 -8.07
N TYR A 69 -22.18 9.94 -8.36
CA TYR A 69 -21.57 8.82 -9.06
C TYR A 69 -21.67 9.02 -10.58
N PHE A 70 -20.66 8.56 -11.29
CA PHE A 70 -20.73 8.44 -12.74
C PHE A 70 -21.77 7.39 -13.13
N GLU A 71 -22.49 7.62 -14.21
CA GLU A 71 -23.42 6.63 -14.74
C GLU A 71 -22.69 5.32 -15.07
N LYS A 72 -23.33 4.20 -14.73
CA LYS A 72 -22.78 2.88 -15.07
C LYS A 72 -22.63 2.80 -16.58
N LYS A 73 -21.45 2.36 -17.05
CA LYS A 73 -21.07 2.25 -18.48
C LYS A 73 -20.71 3.58 -19.14
N LEU A 74 -20.56 4.68 -18.42
CA LEU A 74 -20.02 5.90 -19.00
C LEU A 74 -18.65 5.61 -19.61
N ILE A 75 -18.52 5.89 -20.89
CA ILE A 75 -17.25 5.76 -21.59
C ILE A 75 -16.46 7.03 -21.33
N PRO A 76 -15.29 6.97 -20.65
CA PRO A 76 -14.46 8.14 -20.46
C PRO A 76 -14.12 8.79 -21.81
N TRP A 77 -14.21 10.12 -21.90
CA TRP A 77 -13.94 10.88 -23.12
C TRP A 77 -12.55 10.63 -23.75
N ASN A 78 -11.60 10.15 -22.93
CA ASN A 78 -10.24 9.82 -23.32
C ASN A 78 -10.00 8.32 -23.53
N LYS A 79 -11.03 7.47 -23.47
CA LYS A 79 -10.92 6.03 -23.71
C LYS A 79 -10.34 5.76 -25.11
N GLY A 80 -9.25 5.01 -25.18
CA GLY A 80 -8.56 4.66 -26.42
C GLY A 80 -7.59 5.74 -26.95
N LYS A 81 -7.57 6.94 -26.38
CA LYS A 81 -6.64 8.01 -26.76
C LYS A 81 -5.33 7.85 -25.99
N LYS A 82 -4.29 7.33 -26.63
CA LYS A 82 -2.94 7.25 -26.06
C LYS A 82 -2.24 8.60 -26.23
N GLY A 83 -1.48 9.04 -25.20
CA GLY A 83 -0.67 10.26 -25.27
C GLY A 83 -1.46 11.57 -25.29
N TYR A 84 -2.75 11.55 -25.00
CA TYR A 84 -3.60 12.75 -24.97
C TYR A 84 -3.11 13.79 -23.93
N MET A 85 -2.68 13.32 -22.77
CA MET A 85 -2.02 14.16 -21.77
C MET A 85 -0.52 14.11 -22.03
N GLY A 86 0.01 15.10 -22.72
CA GLY A 86 1.46 15.27 -22.87
C GLY A 86 2.16 15.51 -21.55
N ALA A 87 3.48 15.32 -21.51
CA ALA A 87 4.28 15.65 -20.34
C ALA A 87 4.12 17.13 -20.00
N ASN A 88 3.70 17.43 -18.79
CA ASN A 88 3.58 18.79 -18.29
C ASN A 88 4.89 19.26 -17.61
N LYS A 89 4.93 20.52 -17.14
CA LYS A 89 6.12 21.13 -16.52
C LYS A 89 6.62 20.35 -15.28
N THR A 90 5.72 19.63 -14.60
CA THR A 90 6.02 18.85 -13.38
C THR A 90 6.23 17.36 -13.66
N SER A 91 6.04 16.91 -14.89
CA SER A 91 6.25 15.51 -15.26
C SER A 91 7.72 15.11 -15.16
N PHE A 92 7.95 13.89 -14.68
CA PHE A 92 9.30 13.32 -14.68
C PHE A 92 9.82 13.18 -16.11
N LYS A 93 11.01 13.72 -16.36
CA LYS A 93 11.71 13.58 -17.66
C LYS A 93 12.61 12.35 -17.61
N LYS A 94 12.73 11.65 -18.73
CA LYS A 94 13.67 10.52 -18.86
C LYS A 94 15.10 10.99 -18.52
N GLY A 95 15.78 10.26 -17.63
CA GLY A 95 17.15 10.55 -17.21
C GLY A 95 17.29 11.43 -15.96
N ILE A 96 16.18 11.96 -15.40
CA ILE A 96 16.26 12.67 -14.12
C ILE A 96 16.53 11.68 -12.99
N ILE A 97 17.60 11.92 -12.25
CA ILE A 97 17.92 11.18 -11.02
C ILE A 97 17.09 11.80 -9.88
N PRO A 98 16.21 11.02 -9.20
CA PRO A 98 15.44 11.52 -8.06
C PRO A 98 16.35 12.00 -6.92
N LYS A 99 15.92 13.01 -6.15
CA LYS A 99 16.70 13.53 -4.99
C LYS A 99 17.01 12.46 -3.93
N ASN A 100 16.16 11.45 -3.81
CA ASN A 100 16.32 10.32 -2.87
C ASN A 100 17.01 9.10 -3.51
N HIS A 101 17.63 9.26 -4.68
CA HIS A 101 18.40 8.21 -5.33
C HIS A 101 19.53 7.73 -4.42
N LYS A 102 19.64 6.42 -4.31
CA LYS A 102 20.72 5.76 -3.57
C LYS A 102 21.70 5.14 -4.57
N PRO A 103 23.01 5.36 -4.44
CA PRO A 103 24.00 4.73 -5.32
C PRO A 103 24.06 3.22 -5.12
N VAL A 104 24.60 2.52 -6.11
CA VAL A 104 24.90 1.09 -6.00
C VAL A 104 25.87 0.85 -4.85
N GLY A 105 25.68 -0.19 -4.06
CA GLY A 105 26.43 -0.47 -2.84
C GLY A 105 25.77 0.07 -1.56
N THR A 106 24.74 0.94 -1.68
CA THR A 106 24.02 1.42 -0.49
C THR A 106 23.30 0.26 0.20
N GLU A 107 23.44 0.19 1.51
CA GLU A 107 22.76 -0.77 2.37
C GLU A 107 21.56 -0.13 3.07
N ARG A 108 20.53 -0.93 3.32
CA ARG A 108 19.38 -0.56 4.15
C ARG A 108 18.82 -1.77 4.87
N VAL A 109 18.35 -1.58 6.09
CA VAL A 109 17.59 -2.61 6.81
C VAL A 109 16.12 -2.53 6.41
N ASP A 110 15.52 -3.67 6.13
CA ASP A 110 14.07 -3.78 5.89
C ASP A 110 13.34 -3.78 7.23
N ASN A 111 12.49 -2.78 7.45
CA ASN A 111 11.79 -2.60 8.73
C ASN A 111 10.76 -3.70 9.05
N ARG A 112 10.33 -4.48 8.06
CA ARG A 112 9.33 -5.55 8.27
C ARG A 112 10.00 -6.86 8.67
N GLU A 113 11.08 -7.20 7.99
CA GLU A 113 11.73 -8.51 8.12
C GLU A 113 13.07 -8.43 8.87
N GLY A 114 13.58 -7.23 9.11
CA GLY A 114 14.87 -7.00 9.78
C GLY A 114 16.10 -7.37 8.94
N TYR A 115 15.93 -7.82 7.70
CA TYR A 115 17.05 -8.18 6.84
C TYR A 115 17.72 -6.97 6.20
N THR A 116 19.04 -7.00 6.12
CA THR A 116 19.81 -6.00 5.38
C THR A 116 19.75 -6.29 3.88
N LYS A 117 19.37 -5.28 3.11
CA LYS A 117 19.38 -5.29 1.63
C LYS A 117 20.49 -4.38 1.13
N VAL A 118 21.15 -4.75 0.04
CA VAL A 118 22.15 -3.95 -0.65
C VAL A 118 21.69 -3.64 -2.07
N LYS A 119 21.91 -2.42 -2.53
CA LYS A 119 21.60 -2.04 -3.90
C LYS A 119 22.68 -2.60 -4.85
N ILE A 120 22.28 -3.50 -5.74
CA ILE A 120 23.19 -4.20 -6.67
C ILE A 120 23.16 -3.62 -8.09
N GLY A 121 22.19 -2.76 -8.40
CA GLY A 121 22.09 -2.20 -9.75
C GLY A 121 21.03 -1.12 -9.90
N GLU A 122 21.13 -0.41 -11.03
CA GLU A 122 20.18 0.62 -11.41
C GLU A 122 18.97 0.04 -12.17
N PRO A 123 17.81 0.69 -12.16
CA PRO A 123 17.50 1.92 -11.40
C PRO A 123 17.21 1.67 -9.91
N ASN A 124 16.77 0.47 -9.52
CA ASN A 124 16.35 0.19 -8.15
C ASN A 124 16.39 -1.33 -7.84
N ARG A 125 17.48 -1.98 -8.21
CA ARG A 125 17.70 -3.42 -7.96
C ARG A 125 18.34 -3.61 -6.60
N TRP A 126 17.60 -4.28 -5.70
CA TRP A 126 18.02 -4.59 -4.33
C TRP A 126 18.02 -6.09 -4.13
N GLU A 127 19.03 -6.59 -3.47
CA GLU A 127 19.16 -8.00 -3.07
C GLU A 127 19.44 -8.09 -1.56
N LEU A 128 19.17 -9.24 -0.97
CA LEU A 128 19.53 -9.52 0.41
C LEU A 128 21.05 -9.59 0.57
N LYS A 129 21.62 -8.87 1.52
CA LYS A 129 23.07 -8.77 1.72
C LYS A 129 23.73 -10.13 1.93
N HIS A 130 23.14 -10.99 2.77
CA HIS A 130 23.66 -12.33 3.03
C HIS A 130 23.68 -13.19 1.75
N LYS A 131 22.67 -13.07 0.87
CA LYS A 131 22.66 -13.77 -0.41
C LYS A 131 23.80 -13.26 -1.31
N VAL A 132 24.00 -11.95 -1.40
CA VAL A 132 25.10 -11.37 -2.21
C VAL A 132 26.47 -11.80 -1.70
N ILE A 133 26.66 -11.87 -0.37
CA ILE A 133 27.91 -12.35 0.23
C ILE A 133 28.12 -13.82 -0.10
N TYR A 134 27.08 -14.65 0.10
CA TYR A 134 27.16 -16.08 -0.22
C TYR A 134 27.49 -16.31 -1.70
N GLU A 135 26.83 -15.60 -2.62
CA GLU A 135 27.05 -15.71 -4.07
C GLU A 135 28.47 -15.29 -4.51
N LYS A 136 29.10 -14.37 -3.80
CA LYS A 136 30.52 -13.99 -4.06
C LYS A 136 31.50 -15.11 -3.75
N HIS A 137 31.20 -15.96 -2.79
CA HIS A 137 32.09 -17.03 -2.33
C HIS A 137 31.78 -18.39 -2.99
N HIS A 138 30.52 -18.71 -3.20
CA HIS A 138 30.05 -20.02 -3.64
C HIS A 138 29.37 -20.01 -5.03
N GLY A 139 29.31 -18.87 -5.67
CA GLY A 139 28.61 -18.71 -6.95
C GLY A 139 27.09 -18.50 -6.79
N LYS A 140 26.45 -18.32 -7.93
CA LYS A 140 25.02 -17.92 -8.00
C LYS A 140 24.10 -18.97 -7.34
N VAL A 141 23.16 -18.49 -6.52
CA VAL A 141 22.11 -19.32 -5.93
C VAL A 141 21.02 -19.57 -6.98
N GLU A 142 20.76 -20.84 -7.26
CA GLU A 142 19.77 -21.30 -8.25
C GLU A 142 18.34 -21.05 -7.77
N ASP A 143 17.40 -21.02 -8.71
CA ASP A 143 15.98 -20.94 -8.39
C ASP A 143 15.53 -22.15 -7.55
N GLY A 144 14.72 -21.90 -6.53
CA GLY A 144 14.28 -22.93 -5.59
C GLY A 144 15.15 -23.08 -4.35
N TYR A 145 16.29 -22.39 -4.29
CA TYR A 145 17.15 -22.32 -3.11
C TYR A 145 17.08 -20.94 -2.45
N THR A 146 17.50 -20.89 -1.20
CA THR A 146 17.65 -19.67 -0.41
C THR A 146 18.85 -19.81 0.51
N VAL A 147 19.39 -18.69 0.97
CA VAL A 147 20.47 -18.65 1.96
C VAL A 147 19.87 -18.28 3.32
N ILE A 148 20.24 -19.02 4.35
CA ILE A 148 19.80 -18.79 5.73
C ILE A 148 21.00 -18.53 6.63
N PHE A 149 20.75 -17.92 7.78
CA PHE A 149 21.70 -17.76 8.87
C PHE A 149 21.59 -18.97 9.79
N LEU A 150 22.71 -19.63 10.07
CA LEU A 150 22.75 -20.83 10.89
C LEU A 150 22.54 -20.53 12.40
N ASP A 151 22.99 -19.37 12.85
CA ASP A 151 22.82 -18.91 14.24
C ASP A 151 21.52 -18.15 14.50
N GLY A 152 20.69 -17.95 13.44
CA GLY A 152 19.45 -17.16 13.54
C GLY A 152 19.66 -15.64 13.64
N ASP A 153 20.89 -15.14 13.71
CA ASP A 153 21.20 -13.71 13.72
C ASP A 153 21.33 -13.17 12.30
N ASN A 154 20.35 -12.36 11.87
CA ASN A 154 20.33 -11.75 10.55
C ASN A 154 21.33 -10.59 10.36
N THR A 155 22.13 -10.29 11.37
CA THR A 155 23.21 -9.30 11.33
C THR A 155 24.60 -9.92 11.21
N ASN A 156 24.72 -11.21 11.45
CA ASN A 156 25.99 -11.97 11.34
C ASN A 156 26.19 -12.45 9.90
N PHE A 157 26.99 -11.70 9.13
CA PHE A 157 27.27 -11.98 7.71
C PHE A 157 28.53 -12.84 7.48
N ASP A 158 29.03 -13.50 8.51
CA ASP A 158 30.17 -14.41 8.34
C ASP A 158 29.81 -15.54 7.38
N ILE A 159 30.70 -15.81 6.41
CA ILE A 159 30.43 -16.80 5.36
C ILE A 159 30.14 -18.19 5.93
N ASP A 160 30.83 -18.55 7.02
CA ASP A 160 30.63 -19.81 7.72
C ASP A 160 29.29 -19.93 8.44
N ASN A 161 28.59 -18.80 8.64
CA ASN A 161 27.26 -18.74 9.21
C ASN A 161 26.15 -18.79 8.14
N LEU A 162 26.52 -18.69 6.86
CA LEU A 162 25.56 -18.67 5.76
C LEU A 162 25.46 -20.06 5.11
N CYS A 163 24.24 -20.58 4.99
CA CYS A 163 24.01 -21.89 4.38
C CYS A 163 22.92 -21.82 3.31
N LYS A 164 23.21 -22.44 2.14
CA LYS A 164 22.22 -22.61 1.06
C LYS A 164 21.34 -23.81 1.38
N VAL A 165 20.04 -23.59 1.43
CA VAL A 165 19.03 -24.65 1.60
C VAL A 165 17.96 -24.54 0.51
N SER A 166 17.34 -25.65 0.13
CA SER A 166 16.17 -25.61 -0.74
C SER A 166 14.97 -25.04 0.01
N ARG A 167 14.01 -24.48 -0.72
CA ARG A 167 12.74 -23.99 -0.12
C ARG A 167 11.98 -25.10 0.58
N HIS A 168 12.10 -26.36 0.10
CA HIS A 168 11.51 -27.52 0.74
C HIS A 168 12.19 -27.85 2.08
N GLN A 169 13.54 -27.80 2.12
CA GLN A 169 14.27 -27.95 3.38
C GLN A 169 13.90 -26.85 4.38
N LEU A 170 13.85 -25.58 3.93
CA LEU A 170 13.46 -24.47 4.79
C LEU A 170 12.04 -24.63 5.34
N LEU A 171 11.10 -25.11 4.52
CA LEU A 171 9.74 -25.41 4.98
C LEU A 171 9.75 -26.44 6.13
N LEU A 172 10.50 -27.55 5.95
CA LEU A 172 10.61 -28.60 6.97
C LEU A 172 11.34 -28.12 8.23
N LEU A 173 12.41 -27.34 8.08
CA LEU A 173 13.11 -26.71 9.21
C LEU A 173 12.16 -25.86 10.06
N ASN A 174 11.34 -25.03 9.43
CA ASN A 174 10.36 -24.20 10.11
C ASN A 174 9.23 -25.05 10.73
N GLN A 175 8.72 -26.04 10.01
CA GLN A 175 7.65 -26.93 10.47
C GLN A 175 8.04 -27.72 11.72
N HIS A 176 9.28 -28.21 11.74
CA HIS A 176 9.82 -28.98 12.86
C HIS A 176 10.56 -28.12 13.90
N LYS A 177 10.60 -26.79 13.72
CA LYS A 177 11.30 -25.83 14.62
C LYS A 177 12.78 -26.20 14.82
N LEU A 178 13.48 -26.54 13.74
CA LEU A 178 14.88 -26.96 13.75
C LEU A 178 15.85 -25.83 13.40
N ILE A 179 15.43 -24.57 13.48
CA ILE A 179 16.28 -23.38 13.39
C ILE A 179 16.48 -22.86 14.82
N TYR A 180 17.73 -22.78 15.23
CA TYR A 180 18.13 -22.40 16.60
C TYR A 180 19.03 -21.16 16.56
N ASN A 181 19.17 -20.48 17.70
CA ASN A 181 20.16 -19.41 17.87
C ASN A 181 21.58 -20.01 18.12
N ASN A 182 21.88 -21.09 17.40
CA ASN A 182 23.17 -21.80 17.47
C ASN A 182 23.45 -22.49 16.14
N LYS A 183 24.61 -22.19 15.57
CA LYS A 183 25.05 -22.67 14.26
C LYS A 183 25.09 -24.20 14.18
N GLU A 184 25.66 -24.87 15.18
CA GLU A 184 25.83 -26.32 15.18
C GLU A 184 24.47 -27.04 15.27
N LEU A 185 23.59 -26.55 16.13
CA LEU A 185 22.24 -27.11 16.28
C LEU A 185 21.39 -26.94 15.03
N THR A 186 21.46 -25.78 14.37
CA THR A 186 20.75 -25.56 13.10
C THR A 186 21.36 -26.43 12.00
N GLY A 187 22.68 -26.60 11.97
CA GLY A 187 23.37 -27.53 11.06
C GLY A 187 22.87 -28.95 11.23
N ALA A 188 22.82 -29.46 12.47
CA ALA A 188 22.23 -30.76 12.79
C ALA A 188 20.76 -30.87 12.35
N GLY A 189 19.97 -29.78 12.55
CA GLY A 189 18.59 -29.66 12.06
C GLY A 189 18.47 -29.86 10.56
N ILE A 190 19.40 -29.31 9.76
CA ILE A 190 19.43 -29.50 8.30
C ILE A 190 19.67 -30.99 7.96
N GLU A 191 20.59 -31.66 8.66
CA GLU A 191 20.82 -33.09 8.43
C GLU A 191 19.60 -33.95 8.79
N VAL A 192 18.91 -33.65 9.87
CA VAL A 192 17.62 -34.30 10.21
C VAL A 192 16.61 -34.13 9.08
N VAL A 193 16.47 -32.91 8.54
CA VAL A 193 15.56 -32.65 7.41
C VAL A 193 15.98 -33.45 6.16
N ASN A 194 17.25 -33.55 5.89
CA ASN A 194 17.77 -34.38 4.78
C ASN A 194 17.36 -35.84 4.94
N LEU A 195 17.45 -36.40 6.14
CA LEU A 195 17.00 -37.75 6.45
C LEU A 195 15.49 -37.91 6.27
N ILE A 196 14.71 -36.95 6.71
CA ILE A 196 13.23 -36.96 6.52
C ILE A 196 12.89 -37.00 5.02
N ILE A 197 13.54 -36.17 4.22
CA ILE A 197 13.33 -36.13 2.76
C ILE A 197 13.65 -37.48 2.14
N LYS A 198 14.85 -38.04 2.40
CA LYS A 198 15.28 -39.35 1.88
C LYS A 198 14.34 -40.47 2.29
N THR A 199 13.88 -40.47 3.55
CA THR A 199 12.94 -41.50 4.06
C THR A 199 11.60 -41.43 3.32
N ARG A 200 11.12 -40.21 3.03
CA ARG A 200 9.88 -40.03 2.26
C ARG A 200 10.00 -40.48 0.82
N GLU A 201 11.15 -40.26 0.22
CA GLU A 201 11.46 -40.73 -1.14
C GLU A 201 11.47 -42.26 -1.22
N ILE A 202 12.18 -42.95 -0.31
CA ILE A 202 12.21 -44.43 -0.24
C ILE A 202 10.80 -44.98 -0.10
N LYS A 203 9.99 -44.51 0.85
CA LYS A 203 8.60 -44.94 1.04
C LYS A 203 7.72 -44.73 -0.20
N LYS A 204 8.03 -43.72 -1.01
CA LYS A 204 7.31 -43.46 -2.26
C LYS A 204 7.68 -44.45 -3.35
N TYR A 205 8.95 -44.92 -3.39
CA TYR A 205 9.39 -45.97 -4.30
C TYR A 205 8.79 -47.31 -3.92
N GLU A 206 8.79 -47.70 -2.63
CA GLU A 206 8.20 -48.95 -2.14
C GLU A 206 6.71 -49.08 -2.45
N LYS A 207 5.96 -47.95 -2.45
CA LYS A 207 4.53 -47.94 -2.79
C LYS A 207 4.23 -48.04 -4.30
N LYS A 208 5.26 -47.86 -5.14
CA LYS A 208 5.11 -47.94 -6.61
C LYS A 208 5.58 -49.26 -7.21
N SER A 209 6.30 -50.06 -6.41
CA SER A 209 6.69 -51.44 -6.71
C SER A 209 5.64 -52.41 -6.26
#